data_ab59e0a7fc451ec84d0edff958259750
#
_entry.id   ab59e0a7fc451ec84d0edff958259750
#
_cell.length_a   1.000
_cell.length_b   1.000
_cell.length_c   1.000
_cell.angle_alpha   90.00
_cell.angle_beta   90.00
_cell.angle_gamma   90.00
#
_symmetry.space_group_name_H-M   'P 1'
#
loop_
_entity.id
_entity.type
_entity.pdbx_description
1 polymer ?
#
loop_
_entity_poly.entity_id
_entity_poly.type
_entity_poly.pdbx_seq_one_letter_code
_entity_poly.pdbx_strand_id
1 'polypeptide(L)'
;MQMPAALPLSALENAGEFLPRHIGIDAADEAHMLSVIGEASRRALIDGIVPRSIARSQTMDLPPPATEAAALAELKAIASKNQVLKSFIGQGYYGTHIPGVILRNILENPAWYTAYTPYQAEISQGRMEALINFQTMVCDLTGMPIANASMLDEATAAAEAMTLAKRSVKAKGNTIIVSGDCHPQTIEVIQTRAAPLGLTVKVVRSGDEWMAAIGQDDYFAAINQYPGSSGWLADWQMSADIIHGKGAALILAADLLALTLLKSPGEMGADIVVGTTQRFGMPMGAGGPHAAYMACRDEFKRSMPGRLVGVSVDVHGKPAYRLALQTREQHIRREKATSNICTAQVLPAVIASMYAVYHGPEGLKRIGQRVARFTAILAAGLKQLGFAPLHGTAFDTLTVDLGSADAARAVVQRALDAGANLRLLRGQCVALSLDETTTRDDLALLWRAFAPTAAHPTIDALAASAPDLIPASLLRTSAYLTHPVFNTHHSETGMLRYIRQLSDKDLALDRTMIPLGSCTMKLNATSEMIPITWPE
;
A
#
# COMPACT_ATOMS: atom_id res chain seq x y z
N MET A 1 -27.04 -52.82 26.07
CA MET A 1 -26.87 -51.43 25.71
C MET A 1 -27.50 -51.25 24.33
N GLN A 2 -28.69 -50.67 24.25
CA GLN A 2 -29.36 -50.40 22.97
C GLN A 2 -28.57 -49.30 22.25
N MET A 3 -28.13 -49.58 21.02
CA MET A 3 -27.54 -48.55 20.17
C MET A 3 -28.56 -47.40 20.02
N PRO A 4 -28.15 -46.14 20.20
CA PRO A 4 -29.04 -45.03 19.94
C PRO A 4 -29.53 -45.08 18.48
N ALA A 5 -30.83 -44.78 18.27
CA ALA A 5 -31.39 -44.75 16.92
C ALA A 5 -30.54 -43.84 16.01
N ALA A 6 -30.23 -44.32 14.80
CA ALA A 6 -29.48 -43.51 13.84
C ALA A 6 -30.23 -42.19 13.54
N LEU A 7 -29.56 -41.07 13.68
CA LEU A 7 -30.08 -39.78 13.31
C LEU A 7 -30.34 -39.72 11.80
N PRO A 8 -31.40 -39.05 11.34
CA PRO A 8 -31.62 -38.83 9.92
C PRO A 8 -30.45 -38.04 9.30
N LEU A 9 -30.11 -38.31 8.04
CA LEU A 9 -28.99 -37.67 7.36
C LEU A 9 -29.10 -36.13 7.39
N SER A 10 -30.28 -35.57 7.18
CA SER A 10 -30.55 -34.14 7.24
C SER A 10 -30.20 -33.49 8.59
N ALA A 11 -30.31 -34.24 9.70
CA ALA A 11 -29.90 -33.76 11.01
C ALA A 11 -28.38 -33.83 11.22
N LEU A 12 -27.68 -34.74 10.48
CA LEU A 12 -26.23 -34.90 10.51
C LEU A 12 -25.52 -33.89 9.58
N GLU A 13 -26.19 -33.44 8.53
CA GLU A 13 -25.67 -32.44 7.59
C GLU A 13 -25.61 -31.01 8.17
N ASN A 14 -26.43 -30.68 9.16
CA ASN A 14 -26.46 -29.45 9.97
C ASN A 14 -25.79 -28.20 9.34
N ALA A 15 -26.31 -27.71 8.22
CA ALA A 15 -25.76 -26.54 7.52
C ALA A 15 -25.70 -25.26 8.39
N GLY A 16 -26.49 -25.19 9.47
CA GLY A 16 -26.52 -24.10 10.43
C GLY A 16 -25.51 -24.21 11.58
N GLU A 17 -24.60 -25.20 11.58
CA GLU A 17 -23.67 -25.46 12.70
C GLU A 17 -22.75 -24.31 13.06
N PHE A 18 -22.43 -23.43 12.11
CA PHE A 18 -21.52 -22.31 12.30
C PHE A 18 -22.14 -21.18 13.11
N LEU A 19 -23.46 -20.97 12.99
CA LEU A 19 -24.17 -19.87 13.63
C LEU A 19 -23.95 -19.80 15.15
N PRO A 20 -24.18 -20.89 15.94
CA PRO A 20 -23.93 -20.85 17.38
C PRO A 20 -22.44 -20.75 17.75
N ARG A 21 -21.54 -21.18 16.87
CA ARG A 21 -20.10 -21.04 17.09
C ARG A 21 -19.60 -19.62 16.88
N HIS A 22 -20.26 -18.85 16.00
CA HIS A 22 -19.85 -17.49 15.65
C HIS A 22 -20.53 -16.44 16.55
N ILE A 23 -21.85 -16.54 16.79
CA ILE A 23 -22.61 -15.57 17.58
C ILE A 23 -22.31 -15.71 19.08
N GLY A 24 -22.15 -16.93 19.58
CA GLY A 24 -21.66 -17.22 20.92
C GLY A 24 -22.69 -17.11 22.05
N ILE A 25 -23.90 -16.61 21.81
CA ILE A 25 -24.99 -16.58 22.79
C ILE A 25 -26.07 -17.63 22.45
N ASP A 26 -26.62 -18.29 23.45
CA ASP A 26 -27.73 -19.23 23.31
C ASP A 26 -29.07 -18.61 23.68
N ALA A 27 -30.15 -19.41 23.61
CA ALA A 27 -31.50 -18.96 23.94
C ALA A 27 -31.69 -18.59 25.43
N ALA A 28 -30.94 -19.22 26.33
CA ALA A 28 -30.99 -18.92 27.77
C ALA A 28 -30.26 -17.59 28.05
N ASP A 29 -29.13 -17.36 27.42
CA ASP A 29 -28.40 -16.08 27.47
C ASP A 29 -29.28 -14.94 26.95
N GLU A 30 -29.92 -15.14 25.77
CA GLU A 30 -30.83 -14.14 25.20
C GLU A 30 -31.98 -13.81 26.14
N ALA A 31 -32.65 -14.84 26.71
CA ALA A 31 -33.74 -14.65 27.65
C ALA A 31 -33.28 -13.88 28.91
N HIS A 32 -32.11 -14.20 29.43
CA HIS A 32 -31.53 -13.48 30.56
C HIS A 32 -31.27 -12.01 30.22
N MET A 33 -30.60 -11.73 29.08
CA MET A 33 -30.33 -10.37 28.63
C MET A 33 -31.60 -9.55 28.45
N LEU A 34 -32.63 -10.11 27.81
CA LEU A 34 -33.90 -9.45 27.62
C LEU A 34 -34.61 -9.16 28.96
N SER A 35 -34.53 -10.08 29.92
CA SER A 35 -35.11 -9.86 31.25
C SER A 35 -34.43 -8.72 32.01
N VAL A 36 -33.10 -8.57 31.87
CA VAL A 36 -32.34 -7.46 32.48
C VAL A 36 -32.68 -6.12 31.84
N ILE A 37 -32.91 -6.09 30.54
CA ILE A 37 -33.31 -4.88 29.80
C ILE A 37 -34.78 -4.54 30.04
N GLY A 38 -35.58 -5.49 30.44
CA GLY A 38 -37.03 -5.32 30.65
C GLY A 38 -37.89 -5.51 29.40
N GLU A 39 -37.38 -6.21 28.41
CA GLU A 39 -38.05 -6.44 27.13
C GLU A 39 -38.58 -7.88 27.02
N ALA A 40 -39.77 -8.03 26.43
CA ALA A 40 -40.43 -9.33 26.30
C ALA A 40 -39.82 -10.23 25.22
N SER A 41 -39.18 -9.64 24.24
CA SER A 41 -38.54 -10.35 23.10
C SER A 41 -37.59 -9.44 22.34
N ARG A 42 -36.70 -10.06 21.56
CA ARG A 42 -35.83 -9.33 20.61
C ARG A 42 -36.63 -8.45 19.65
N ARG A 43 -37.80 -8.92 19.22
CA ARG A 43 -38.69 -8.14 18.35
C ARG A 43 -39.23 -6.90 19.07
N ALA A 44 -39.65 -7.02 20.31
CA ALA A 44 -40.12 -5.89 21.11
C ALA A 44 -39.02 -4.84 21.31
N LEU A 45 -37.80 -5.29 21.60
CA LEU A 45 -36.65 -4.41 21.70
C LEU A 45 -36.39 -3.64 20.39
N ILE A 46 -36.41 -4.33 19.25
CA ILE A 46 -36.23 -3.71 17.91
C ILE A 46 -37.32 -2.69 17.64
N ASP A 47 -38.57 -3.04 17.88
CA ASP A 47 -39.74 -2.17 17.66
C ASP A 47 -39.72 -0.92 18.57
N GLY A 48 -39.14 -1.03 19.76
CA GLY A 48 -38.94 0.09 20.68
C GLY A 48 -37.81 1.05 20.30
N ILE A 49 -36.76 0.56 19.61
CA ILE A 49 -35.54 1.32 19.31
C ILE A 49 -35.53 1.86 17.88
N VAL A 50 -35.98 1.06 16.89
CA VAL A 50 -35.84 1.40 15.48
C VAL A 50 -36.99 2.34 15.05
N PRO A 51 -36.69 3.54 14.52
CA PRO A 51 -37.70 4.45 13.99
C PRO A 51 -38.56 3.76 12.91
N ARG A 52 -39.89 3.94 12.99
CA ARG A 52 -40.81 3.32 12.03
C ARG A 52 -40.54 3.64 10.57
N SER A 53 -39.94 4.80 10.30
CA SER A 53 -39.58 5.24 8.94
C SER A 53 -38.48 4.41 8.27
N ILE A 54 -37.68 3.67 9.04
CA ILE A 54 -36.62 2.79 8.57
C ILE A 54 -36.79 1.32 8.96
N ALA A 55 -37.81 1.02 9.76
CA ALA A 55 -38.11 -0.34 10.20
C ALA A 55 -38.63 -1.20 9.03
N ARG A 56 -38.00 -2.34 8.77
CA ARG A 56 -38.51 -3.32 7.81
C ARG A 56 -39.66 -4.08 8.39
N SER A 57 -40.76 -4.17 7.65
CA SER A 57 -41.94 -4.96 8.01
C SER A 57 -41.82 -6.44 7.63
N GLN A 58 -40.95 -6.76 6.69
CA GLN A 58 -40.74 -8.12 6.18
C GLN A 58 -39.33 -8.61 6.51
N THR A 59 -39.19 -9.91 6.75
CA THR A 59 -37.90 -10.58 6.84
C THR A 59 -37.15 -10.50 5.49
N MET A 60 -35.84 -10.53 5.53
CA MET A 60 -35.05 -10.62 4.32
C MET A 60 -35.22 -12.00 3.69
N ASP A 61 -35.37 -12.03 2.36
CA ASP A 61 -35.32 -13.26 1.58
C ASP A 61 -33.86 -13.65 1.40
N LEU A 62 -33.38 -14.56 2.25
CA LEU A 62 -31.99 -15.02 2.26
C LEU A 62 -31.96 -16.53 1.94
N PRO A 63 -30.92 -16.99 1.26
CA PRO A 63 -30.71 -18.41 1.07
C PRO A 63 -30.53 -19.13 2.44
N PRO A 64 -30.69 -20.45 2.49
CA PRO A 64 -30.38 -21.23 3.69
C PRO A 64 -28.90 -21.05 4.08
N PRO A 65 -28.56 -21.27 5.36
CA PRO A 65 -27.18 -21.18 5.81
C PRO A 65 -26.29 -22.22 5.11
N ALA A 66 -25.02 -21.88 4.90
CA ALA A 66 -24.00 -22.77 4.37
C ALA A 66 -22.97 -23.11 5.44
N THR A 67 -22.32 -24.26 5.32
CA THR A 67 -21.15 -24.61 6.13
C THR A 67 -19.95 -23.74 5.67
N GLU A 68 -18.93 -23.58 6.53
CA GLU A 68 -17.70 -22.85 6.15
C GLU A 68 -17.08 -23.42 4.87
N ALA A 69 -17.00 -24.75 4.75
CA ALA A 69 -16.47 -25.42 3.57
C ALA A 69 -17.26 -25.10 2.29
N ALA A 70 -18.61 -25.10 2.38
CA ALA A 70 -19.46 -24.79 1.24
C ALA A 70 -19.35 -23.31 0.84
N ALA A 71 -19.33 -22.39 1.80
CA ALA A 71 -19.16 -20.96 1.55
C ALA A 71 -17.82 -20.64 0.89
N LEU A 72 -16.72 -21.21 1.38
CA LEU A 72 -15.39 -21.04 0.77
C LEU A 72 -15.32 -21.65 -0.64
N ALA A 73 -15.95 -22.83 -0.86
CA ALA A 73 -15.99 -23.46 -2.18
C ALA A 73 -16.80 -22.63 -3.19
N GLU A 74 -17.94 -22.07 -2.78
CA GLU A 74 -18.73 -21.19 -3.63
C GLU A 74 -17.97 -19.91 -3.97
N LEU A 75 -17.36 -19.26 -2.98
CA LEU A 75 -16.54 -18.07 -3.20
C LEU A 75 -15.37 -18.37 -4.13
N LYS A 76 -14.67 -19.50 -3.94
CA LYS A 76 -13.57 -19.94 -4.82
C LYS A 76 -14.05 -20.18 -6.26
N ALA A 77 -15.22 -20.78 -6.43
CA ALA A 77 -15.81 -20.97 -7.74
C ALA A 77 -16.17 -19.64 -8.44
N ILE A 78 -16.62 -18.64 -7.68
CA ILE A 78 -16.86 -17.28 -8.20
C ILE A 78 -15.52 -16.61 -8.57
N ALA A 79 -14.55 -16.62 -7.67
CA ALA A 79 -13.24 -16.03 -7.86
C ALA A 79 -12.49 -16.63 -9.05
N SER A 80 -12.57 -17.95 -9.24
CA SER A 80 -11.94 -18.66 -10.35
C SER A 80 -12.44 -18.30 -11.76
N LYS A 81 -13.46 -17.44 -11.86
CA LYS A 81 -13.88 -16.85 -13.15
C LYS A 81 -12.94 -15.72 -13.59
N ASN A 82 -12.13 -15.17 -12.67
CA ASN A 82 -11.10 -14.19 -12.99
C ASN A 82 -9.90 -14.89 -13.63
N GLN A 83 -9.20 -14.15 -14.50
CA GLN A 83 -7.94 -14.59 -15.07
C GLN A 83 -6.79 -13.97 -14.28
N VAL A 84 -6.04 -14.81 -13.56
CA VAL A 84 -4.84 -14.39 -12.84
C VAL A 84 -3.68 -14.32 -13.84
N LEU A 85 -3.39 -13.12 -14.32
CA LEU A 85 -2.30 -12.86 -15.25
C LEU A 85 -1.09 -12.33 -14.48
N LYS A 86 0.13 -12.61 -14.98
CA LYS A 86 1.31 -11.94 -14.47
C LYS A 86 1.29 -10.47 -14.85
N SER A 87 1.22 -9.58 -13.85
CA SER A 87 1.10 -8.15 -14.09
C SER A 87 2.47 -7.52 -14.34
N PHE A 88 2.58 -6.80 -15.44
CA PHE A 88 3.68 -5.87 -15.74
C PHE A 88 3.16 -4.44 -15.87
N ILE A 89 2.01 -4.13 -15.30
CA ILE A 89 1.38 -2.80 -15.38
C ILE A 89 2.14 -1.77 -14.55
N GLY A 90 2.60 -2.14 -13.35
CA GLY A 90 3.25 -1.23 -12.42
C GLY A 90 2.30 -0.21 -11.81
N GLN A 91 2.67 1.07 -11.84
CA GLN A 91 1.86 2.19 -11.34
C GLN A 91 1.50 2.08 -9.86
N GLY A 92 2.46 1.68 -9.03
CA GLY A 92 2.28 1.54 -7.59
C GLY A 92 1.82 0.15 -7.13
N TYR A 93 1.57 -0.80 -8.07
CA TYR A 93 1.17 -2.18 -7.78
C TYR A 93 2.14 -3.16 -8.42
N TYR A 94 2.83 -3.94 -7.58
CA TYR A 94 3.92 -4.80 -7.98
C TYR A 94 3.82 -6.17 -7.32
N GLY A 95 4.29 -7.20 -8.02
CA GLY A 95 4.51 -8.51 -7.40
C GLY A 95 5.62 -8.42 -6.34
N THR A 96 5.42 -9.07 -5.21
CA THR A 96 6.38 -9.12 -4.10
C THR A 96 6.31 -10.47 -3.41
N HIS A 97 7.40 -10.88 -2.77
CA HIS A 97 7.45 -12.10 -1.97
C HIS A 97 7.33 -11.76 -0.50
N ILE A 98 6.17 -12.05 0.10
CA ILE A 98 6.04 -11.97 1.56
C ILE A 98 6.81 -13.13 2.20
N PRO A 99 7.80 -12.88 3.09
CA PRO A 99 8.47 -13.97 3.81
C PRO A 99 7.49 -14.81 4.62
N GLY A 100 7.64 -16.15 4.58
CA GLY A 100 6.72 -17.06 5.28
C GLY A 100 6.57 -16.77 6.77
N VAL A 101 7.64 -16.34 7.43
CA VAL A 101 7.62 -15.96 8.85
C VAL A 101 6.73 -14.73 9.11
N ILE A 102 6.65 -13.79 8.17
CA ILE A 102 5.77 -12.60 8.26
C ILE A 102 4.33 -13.00 7.91
N LEU A 103 4.12 -13.75 6.84
CA LEU A 103 2.80 -14.23 6.43
C LEU A 103 2.09 -14.94 7.59
N ARG A 104 2.72 -15.98 8.15
CA ARG A 104 2.13 -16.84 9.19
C ARG A 104 1.99 -16.15 10.54
N ASN A 105 2.91 -15.25 10.90
CA ASN A 105 2.95 -14.68 12.25
C ASN A 105 2.44 -13.24 12.36
N ILE A 106 2.03 -12.63 11.24
CA ILE A 106 1.38 -11.32 11.22
C ILE A 106 0.08 -11.39 10.45
N LEU A 107 0.11 -11.67 9.14
CA LEU A 107 -1.08 -11.59 8.29
C LEU A 107 -2.12 -12.67 8.65
N GLU A 108 -1.66 -13.88 8.99
CA GLU A 108 -2.51 -15.00 9.40
C GLU A 108 -2.67 -15.13 10.93
N ASN A 109 -2.09 -14.22 11.71
CA ASN A 109 -2.10 -14.31 13.17
C ASN A 109 -3.14 -13.37 13.79
N PRO A 110 -4.15 -13.89 14.53
CA PRO A 110 -5.20 -13.09 15.13
C PRO A 110 -4.69 -12.07 16.15
N ALA A 111 -3.55 -12.27 16.78
CA ALA A 111 -2.92 -11.27 17.64
C ALA A 111 -2.63 -9.95 16.91
N TRP A 112 -2.44 -10.00 15.58
CA TRP A 112 -2.14 -8.85 14.75
C TRP A 112 -3.35 -8.40 13.92
N TYR A 113 -4.05 -9.30 13.21
CA TYR A 113 -5.12 -8.89 12.31
C TYR A 113 -6.42 -8.50 13.03
N THR A 114 -6.64 -8.94 14.28
CA THR A 114 -7.79 -8.49 15.08
C THR A 114 -7.54 -7.13 15.75
N ALA A 115 -6.31 -6.62 15.73
CA ALA A 115 -5.94 -5.37 16.38
C ALA A 115 -6.38 -4.16 15.55
N TYR A 116 -6.88 -3.14 16.24
CA TYR A 116 -7.29 -1.87 15.64
C TYR A 116 -6.18 -0.82 15.69
N THR A 117 -6.43 0.38 15.12
CA THR A 117 -5.52 1.52 15.24
C THR A 117 -5.14 1.74 16.71
N PRO A 118 -3.85 1.84 17.06
CA PRO A 118 -3.40 1.88 18.44
C PRO A 118 -3.61 3.27 19.06
N TYR A 119 -4.86 3.59 19.41
CA TYR A 119 -5.20 4.84 20.09
C TYR A 119 -4.74 4.87 21.55
N GLN A 120 -4.76 3.72 22.22
CA GLN A 120 -4.36 3.56 23.61
C GLN A 120 -2.96 2.98 23.68
N ALA A 121 -2.00 3.83 24.03
CA ALA A 121 -0.59 3.48 24.10
C ALA A 121 -0.30 2.34 25.08
N GLU A 122 -0.99 2.33 26.21
CA GLU A 122 -0.81 1.41 27.32
C GLU A 122 -1.11 -0.06 26.98
N ILE A 123 -1.89 -0.31 25.93
CA ILE A 123 -2.24 -1.66 25.48
C ILE A 123 -1.74 -1.97 24.06
N SER A 124 -0.87 -1.14 23.51
CA SER A 124 -0.47 -1.19 22.10
C SER A 124 1.02 -0.90 21.88
N GLN A 125 1.86 -1.14 22.88
CA GLN A 125 3.28 -0.81 22.82
C GLN A 125 4.03 -1.56 21.71
N GLY A 126 3.66 -2.81 21.44
CA GLY A 126 4.26 -3.59 20.36
C GLY A 126 3.89 -3.09 18.96
N ARG A 127 2.60 -2.79 18.74
CA ARG A 127 2.16 -2.19 17.47
C ARG A 127 2.75 -0.80 17.25
N MET A 128 2.86 0.00 18.32
CA MET A 128 3.50 1.31 18.24
C MET A 128 5.00 1.20 17.92
N GLU A 129 5.70 0.19 18.45
CA GLU A 129 7.08 -0.09 18.07
C GLU A 129 7.19 -0.47 16.59
N ALA A 130 6.30 -1.33 16.09
CA ALA A 130 6.25 -1.65 14.66
C ALA A 130 5.97 -0.42 13.79
N LEU A 131 5.09 0.49 14.24
CA LEU A 131 4.78 1.72 13.51
C LEU A 131 5.92 2.76 13.58
N ILE A 132 6.68 2.85 14.67
CA ILE A 132 7.86 3.71 14.69
C ILE A 132 8.97 3.16 13.79
N ASN A 133 9.09 1.82 13.68
CA ASN A 133 9.97 1.20 12.68
C ASN A 133 9.53 1.57 11.25
N PHE A 134 8.22 1.57 10.97
CA PHE A 134 7.68 2.05 9.69
C PHE A 134 8.05 3.50 9.43
N GLN A 135 7.85 4.40 10.38
CA GLN A 135 8.21 5.82 10.24
C GLN A 135 9.71 6.01 10.00
N THR A 136 10.56 5.28 10.74
CA THR A 136 12.01 5.33 10.59
C THR A 136 12.44 4.83 9.21
N MET A 137 11.86 3.73 8.75
CA MET A 137 12.10 3.20 7.39
C MET A 137 11.79 4.24 6.32
N VAL A 138 10.63 4.88 6.42
CA VAL A 138 10.20 5.91 5.46
C VAL A 138 11.12 7.13 5.52
N CYS A 139 11.45 7.63 6.71
CA CYS A 139 12.38 8.75 6.88
C CYS A 139 13.75 8.45 6.24
N ASP A 140 14.31 7.30 6.53
CA ASP A 140 15.64 6.91 6.05
C ASP A 140 15.67 6.77 4.53
N LEU A 141 14.67 6.10 3.93
CA LEU A 141 14.62 5.90 2.48
C LEU A 141 14.35 7.20 1.73
N THR A 142 13.44 8.04 2.23
CA THR A 142 13.09 9.31 1.58
C THR A 142 14.08 10.45 1.85
N GLY A 143 14.95 10.31 2.84
CA GLY A 143 15.84 11.38 3.30
C GLY A 143 15.10 12.52 4.01
N MET A 144 13.91 12.25 4.57
CA MET A 144 13.06 13.24 5.24
C MET A 144 13.14 13.09 6.77
N PRO A 145 13.07 14.19 7.53
CA PRO A 145 13.24 14.13 8.98
C PRO A 145 12.04 13.56 9.73
N ILE A 146 10.85 13.52 9.11
CA ILE A 146 9.63 13.03 9.78
C ILE A 146 8.70 12.35 8.78
N ALA A 147 8.09 11.23 9.19
CA ALA A 147 7.07 10.50 8.45
C ALA A 147 5.90 10.12 9.36
N ASN A 148 4.70 9.99 8.79
CA ASN A 148 3.53 9.50 9.52
C ASN A 148 3.48 7.96 9.62
N ALA A 149 2.58 7.47 10.45
CA ALA A 149 2.37 6.04 10.70
C ALA A 149 1.29 5.45 9.77
N SER A 150 1.37 5.76 8.51
CA SER A 150 0.65 5.32 7.31
C SER A 150 -0.47 6.24 6.81
N MET A 151 -0.72 6.09 5.51
CA MET A 151 -1.81 6.66 4.73
C MET A 151 -2.58 5.53 4.04
N LEU A 152 -3.74 5.85 3.44
CA LEU A 152 -4.59 4.87 2.75
C LEU A 152 -3.89 4.30 1.50
N ASP A 153 -3.53 5.18 0.57
CA ASP A 153 -2.84 4.87 -0.68
C ASP A 153 -2.04 6.09 -1.17
N GLU A 154 -1.19 5.91 -2.19
CA GLU A 154 -0.37 6.98 -2.74
C GLU A 154 -1.20 8.16 -3.24
N ALA A 155 -2.30 7.89 -3.95
CA ALA A 155 -3.13 8.92 -4.54
C ALA A 155 -3.78 9.81 -3.46
N THR A 156 -4.30 9.18 -2.39
CA THR A 156 -4.80 9.91 -1.21
C THR A 156 -3.68 10.67 -0.51
N ALA A 157 -2.50 10.07 -0.35
CA ALA A 157 -1.35 10.74 0.26
C ALA A 157 -0.92 11.98 -0.55
N ALA A 158 -0.93 11.90 -1.89
CA ALA A 158 -0.63 13.03 -2.78
C ALA A 158 -1.69 14.15 -2.67
N ALA A 159 -2.97 13.81 -2.59
CA ALA A 159 -4.05 14.78 -2.37
C ALA A 159 -3.97 15.44 -0.98
N GLU A 160 -3.60 14.69 0.05
CA GLU A 160 -3.34 15.25 1.38
C GLU A 160 -2.07 16.11 1.39
N ALA A 161 -1.03 15.77 0.61
CA ALA A 161 0.17 16.58 0.44
C ALA A 161 -0.16 17.93 -0.23
N MET A 162 -1.05 17.94 -1.22
CA MET A 162 -1.59 19.17 -1.82
C MET A 162 -2.20 20.08 -0.74
N THR A 163 -3.08 19.56 0.09
CA THR A 163 -3.74 20.36 1.14
C THR A 163 -2.79 20.76 2.26
N LEU A 164 -1.80 19.92 2.60
CA LEU A 164 -0.72 20.23 3.52
C LEU A 164 0.12 21.42 3.00
N ALA A 165 0.56 21.35 1.74
CA ALA A 165 1.30 22.44 1.10
C ALA A 165 0.49 23.73 1.11
N LYS A 166 -0.78 23.70 0.66
CA LYS A 166 -1.66 24.88 0.61
C LYS A 166 -1.80 25.60 1.96
N ARG A 167 -1.82 24.86 3.07
CA ARG A 167 -1.92 25.42 4.43
C ARG A 167 -0.60 25.99 4.95
N SER A 168 0.53 25.52 4.43
CA SER A 168 1.83 25.69 5.10
C SER A 168 2.81 26.59 4.34
N VAL A 169 2.70 26.70 3.02
CA VAL A 169 3.65 27.49 2.21
C VAL A 169 3.33 28.98 2.20
N LYS A 170 4.29 29.80 1.79
CA LYS A 170 4.15 31.26 1.69
C LYS A 170 3.42 31.69 0.42
N ALA A 171 3.53 30.92 -0.66
CA ALA A 171 2.88 31.19 -1.94
C ALA A 171 1.35 31.28 -1.77
N LYS A 172 0.73 32.30 -2.40
CA LYS A 172 -0.71 32.61 -2.26
C LYS A 172 -1.56 32.06 -3.40
N GLY A 173 -0.96 31.62 -4.49
CA GLY A 173 -1.65 31.03 -5.63
C GLY A 173 -2.60 29.88 -5.25
N ASN A 174 -3.61 29.64 -6.08
CA ASN A 174 -4.61 28.57 -5.88
C ASN A 174 -4.37 27.37 -6.79
N THR A 175 -3.27 27.37 -7.52
CA THR A 175 -2.91 26.31 -8.49
C THR A 175 -1.90 25.36 -7.89
N ILE A 176 -2.09 24.06 -8.13
CA ILE A 176 -1.05 23.05 -8.02
C ILE A 176 -0.65 22.58 -9.43
N ILE A 177 0.65 22.53 -9.71
CA ILE A 177 1.19 21.95 -10.95
C ILE A 177 1.39 20.46 -10.71
N VAL A 178 0.83 19.64 -11.60
CA VAL A 178 0.92 18.17 -11.52
C VAL A 178 1.58 17.67 -12.80
N SER A 179 2.65 16.89 -12.64
CA SER A 179 3.27 16.23 -13.80
C SER A 179 2.34 15.18 -14.37
N GLY A 180 2.18 15.16 -15.69
CA GLY A 180 1.47 14.11 -16.42
C GLY A 180 2.17 12.74 -16.37
N ASP A 181 3.38 12.68 -15.81
CA ASP A 181 4.12 11.45 -15.53
C ASP A 181 3.88 10.91 -14.10
N CYS A 182 3.03 11.56 -13.30
CA CYS A 182 2.43 10.93 -12.11
C CYS A 182 1.51 9.77 -12.52
N HIS A 183 1.27 8.84 -11.61
CA HIS A 183 0.33 7.76 -11.88
C HIS A 183 -1.08 8.32 -12.14
N PRO A 184 -1.82 7.78 -13.13
CA PRO A 184 -3.14 8.31 -13.50
C PRO A 184 -4.11 8.42 -12.33
N GLN A 185 -4.18 7.40 -11.48
CA GLN A 185 -5.03 7.41 -10.29
C GLN A 185 -4.63 8.52 -9.31
N THR A 186 -3.33 8.84 -9.20
CA THR A 186 -2.84 9.93 -8.36
C THR A 186 -3.32 11.29 -8.88
N ILE A 187 -3.25 11.50 -10.20
CA ILE A 187 -3.76 12.72 -10.85
C ILE A 187 -5.26 12.88 -10.61
N GLU A 188 -6.05 11.82 -10.84
CA GLU A 188 -7.51 11.84 -10.69
C GLU A 188 -7.97 12.12 -9.25
N VAL A 189 -7.30 11.53 -8.26
CA VAL A 189 -7.62 11.78 -6.84
C VAL A 189 -7.25 13.20 -6.43
N ILE A 190 -6.11 13.74 -6.89
CA ILE A 190 -5.74 15.14 -6.68
C ILE A 190 -6.83 16.07 -7.26
N GLN A 191 -7.27 15.84 -8.50
CA GLN A 191 -8.33 16.62 -9.15
C GLN A 191 -9.65 16.55 -8.36
N THR A 192 -10.06 15.35 -7.96
CA THR A 192 -11.28 15.11 -7.20
C THR A 192 -11.26 15.84 -5.85
N ARG A 193 -10.12 15.82 -5.16
CA ARG A 193 -9.96 16.46 -3.84
C ARG A 193 -9.74 17.97 -3.93
N ALA A 194 -9.21 18.47 -5.04
CA ALA A 194 -9.01 19.89 -5.31
C ALA A 194 -10.32 20.65 -5.59
N ALA A 195 -11.23 20.04 -6.34
CA ALA A 195 -12.46 20.67 -6.83
C ALA A 195 -13.34 21.29 -5.70
N PRO A 196 -13.71 20.56 -4.62
CA PRO A 196 -14.53 21.15 -3.55
C PRO A 196 -13.80 22.21 -2.72
N LEU A 197 -12.47 22.28 -2.83
CA LEU A 197 -11.64 23.30 -2.16
C LEU A 197 -11.43 24.56 -3.02
N GLY A 198 -11.95 24.59 -4.24
CA GLY A 198 -11.73 25.68 -5.19
C GLY A 198 -10.28 25.80 -5.65
N LEU A 199 -9.51 24.70 -5.60
CA LEU A 199 -8.12 24.66 -6.07
C LEU A 199 -8.08 24.28 -7.55
N THR A 200 -7.16 24.88 -8.28
CA THR A 200 -6.91 24.57 -9.70
C THR A 200 -5.80 23.55 -9.81
N VAL A 201 -6.04 22.48 -10.56
CA VAL A 201 -5.03 21.47 -10.90
C VAL A 201 -4.59 21.68 -12.34
N LYS A 202 -3.33 22.05 -12.53
CA LYS A 202 -2.71 22.21 -13.86
C LYS A 202 -1.84 21.00 -14.14
N VAL A 203 -2.33 20.09 -14.98
CA VAL A 203 -1.54 18.93 -15.43
C VAL A 203 -0.68 19.33 -16.62
N VAL A 204 0.64 19.10 -16.54
CA VAL A 204 1.62 19.44 -17.57
C VAL A 204 2.46 18.21 -17.93
N ARG A 205 2.92 18.13 -19.18
CA ARG A 205 3.87 17.08 -19.56
C ARG A 205 5.21 17.28 -18.87
N SER A 206 5.98 16.20 -18.73
CA SER A 206 7.35 16.27 -18.22
C SER A 206 8.30 17.02 -19.18
N GLY A 207 9.51 17.32 -18.73
CA GLY A 207 10.50 18.01 -19.55
C GLY A 207 10.24 19.52 -19.69
N ASP A 208 10.31 20.06 -20.92
CA ASP A 208 10.25 21.49 -21.18
C ASP A 208 8.95 22.15 -20.70
N GLU A 209 7.82 21.46 -20.83
CA GLU A 209 6.53 21.98 -20.38
C GLU A 209 6.49 22.09 -18.83
N TRP A 210 7.06 21.12 -18.13
CA TRP A 210 7.24 21.19 -16.69
C TRP A 210 8.10 22.39 -16.29
N MET A 211 9.27 22.52 -16.90
CA MET A 211 10.20 23.63 -16.61
C MET A 211 9.59 24.99 -16.89
N ALA A 212 8.83 25.12 -18.00
CA ALA A 212 8.12 26.34 -18.33
C ALA A 212 7.04 26.66 -17.27
N ALA A 213 6.24 25.66 -16.86
CA ALA A 213 5.16 25.87 -15.89
C ALA A 213 5.71 26.28 -14.52
N ILE A 214 6.70 25.58 -13.97
CA ILE A 214 7.29 25.94 -12.67
C ILE A 214 8.04 27.28 -12.72
N GLY A 215 8.57 27.66 -13.89
CA GLY A 215 9.27 28.94 -14.06
C GLY A 215 8.32 30.16 -14.18
N GLN A 216 7.20 30.01 -14.84
CA GLN A 216 6.33 31.13 -15.25
C GLN A 216 5.05 31.28 -14.46
N ASP A 217 4.40 30.16 -14.05
CA ASP A 217 3.08 30.21 -13.43
C ASP A 217 3.10 30.69 -11.97
N ASP A 218 1.93 31.05 -11.46
CA ASP A 218 1.66 31.27 -10.03
C ASP A 218 0.99 30.02 -9.44
N TYR A 219 1.65 29.40 -8.48
CA TYR A 219 1.20 28.15 -7.85
C TYR A 219 1.71 28.06 -6.40
N PHE A 220 1.06 27.21 -5.59
CA PHE A 220 1.49 26.97 -4.21
C PHE A 220 2.31 25.68 -4.04
N ALA A 221 2.17 24.72 -4.95
CA ALA A 221 2.91 23.47 -4.94
C ALA A 221 3.05 22.88 -6.36
N ALA A 222 4.06 22.06 -6.53
CA ALA A 222 4.24 21.25 -7.73
C ALA A 222 4.55 19.79 -7.33
N ILE A 223 3.96 18.81 -8.03
CA ILE A 223 4.14 17.38 -7.75
C ILE A 223 4.65 16.63 -8.97
N ASN A 224 5.61 15.74 -8.75
CA ASN A 224 6.12 14.82 -9.76
C ASN A 224 6.29 13.40 -9.20
N GLN A 225 6.45 12.40 -10.08
CA GLN A 225 6.65 10.99 -9.75
C GLN A 225 8.14 10.60 -9.87
N TYR A 226 8.65 9.77 -8.97
CA TYR A 226 10.04 9.34 -8.95
C TYR A 226 10.19 7.87 -8.52
N PRO A 227 10.49 6.94 -9.45
CA PRO A 227 10.51 7.08 -10.92
C PRO A 227 9.16 7.49 -11.51
N GLY A 228 9.18 8.15 -12.68
CA GLY A 228 7.98 8.51 -13.40
C GLY A 228 7.16 7.31 -13.87
N SER A 229 5.87 7.49 -14.11
CA SER A 229 4.97 6.46 -14.64
C SER A 229 5.44 5.90 -16.00
N SER A 230 6.15 6.71 -16.78
CA SER A 230 6.80 6.31 -18.04
C SER A 230 8.10 5.53 -17.84
N GLY A 231 8.63 5.47 -16.62
CA GLY A 231 9.96 4.93 -16.28
C GLY A 231 11.07 5.99 -16.28
N TRP A 232 10.75 7.25 -16.60
CA TRP A 232 11.76 8.30 -16.64
C TRP A 232 12.36 8.61 -15.26
N LEU A 233 13.70 8.78 -15.22
CA LEU A 233 14.44 9.20 -14.05
C LEU A 233 15.01 10.60 -14.26
N ALA A 234 14.80 11.50 -13.29
CA ALA A 234 15.33 12.85 -13.32
C ALA A 234 15.91 13.27 -11.97
N ASP A 235 16.87 14.20 -11.99
CA ASP A 235 17.31 14.95 -10.82
C ASP A 235 16.36 16.15 -10.62
N TRP A 236 15.79 16.25 -9.43
CA TRP A 236 14.78 17.28 -9.11
C TRP A 236 15.36 18.52 -8.45
N GLN A 237 16.69 18.59 -8.22
CA GLN A 237 17.32 19.71 -7.51
C GLN A 237 17.03 21.07 -8.17
N MET A 238 17.19 21.17 -9.50
CA MET A 238 16.90 22.42 -10.21
C MET A 238 15.43 22.83 -10.12
N SER A 239 14.52 21.85 -10.19
CA SER A 239 13.08 22.12 -9.99
C SER A 239 12.79 22.61 -8.57
N ALA A 240 13.44 22.00 -7.56
CA ALA A 240 13.32 22.43 -6.16
C ALA A 240 13.76 23.89 -5.99
N ASP A 241 14.90 24.26 -6.54
CA ASP A 241 15.44 25.63 -6.43
C ASP A 241 14.47 26.67 -7.03
N ILE A 242 13.90 26.39 -8.20
CA ILE A 242 12.91 27.28 -8.86
C ILE A 242 11.63 27.38 -8.02
N ILE A 243 11.09 26.24 -7.56
CA ILE A 243 9.86 26.18 -6.80
C ILE A 243 10.00 26.90 -5.45
N HIS A 244 11.11 26.70 -4.77
CA HIS A 244 11.44 27.38 -3.50
C HIS A 244 11.61 28.89 -3.71
N GLY A 245 12.20 29.32 -4.84
CA GLY A 245 12.31 30.73 -5.21
C GLY A 245 10.97 31.44 -5.30
N LYS A 246 9.87 30.71 -5.52
CA LYS A 246 8.48 31.20 -5.52
C LYS A 246 7.78 31.06 -4.17
N GLY A 247 8.44 30.48 -3.16
CA GLY A 247 7.84 30.21 -1.84
C GLY A 247 6.80 29.10 -1.88
N ALA A 248 6.82 28.25 -2.90
CA ALA A 248 5.97 27.07 -3.10
C ALA A 248 6.68 25.79 -2.64
N ALA A 249 5.97 24.66 -2.59
CA ALA A 249 6.51 23.36 -2.18
C ALA A 249 6.70 22.40 -3.35
N LEU A 250 7.81 21.66 -3.34
CA LEU A 250 8.03 20.49 -4.20
C LEU A 250 7.54 19.23 -3.49
N ILE A 251 6.62 18.51 -4.13
CA ILE A 251 6.12 17.21 -3.68
C ILE A 251 6.68 16.14 -4.63
N LEU A 252 7.26 15.06 -4.10
CA LEU A 252 7.65 13.90 -4.90
C LEU A 252 6.87 12.66 -4.45
N ALA A 253 6.19 12.02 -5.40
CA ALA A 253 5.63 10.69 -5.21
C ALA A 253 6.72 9.67 -5.57
N ALA A 254 7.21 8.90 -4.58
CA ALA A 254 8.43 8.12 -4.73
C ALA A 254 8.25 6.65 -4.36
N ASP A 255 8.91 5.77 -5.12
CA ASP A 255 8.95 4.33 -4.89
C ASP A 255 10.07 3.97 -3.90
N LEU A 256 9.72 3.45 -2.73
CA LEU A 256 10.70 3.12 -1.68
C LEU A 256 11.74 2.08 -2.10
N LEU A 257 11.41 1.12 -2.96
CA LEU A 257 12.41 0.15 -3.43
C LEU A 257 13.41 0.80 -4.37
N ALA A 258 12.95 1.68 -5.25
CA ALA A 258 13.83 2.48 -6.10
C ALA A 258 14.80 3.33 -5.26
N LEU A 259 14.34 3.88 -4.13
CA LEU A 259 15.15 4.68 -3.22
C LEU A 259 16.24 3.89 -2.48
N THR A 260 16.27 2.57 -2.58
CA THR A 260 17.43 1.78 -2.12
C THR A 260 18.66 1.95 -3.01
N LEU A 261 18.46 2.39 -4.26
CA LEU A 261 19.50 2.61 -5.26
C LEU A 261 19.59 4.05 -5.73
N LEU A 262 18.49 4.82 -5.65
CA LEU A 262 18.40 6.17 -6.16
C LEU A 262 18.60 7.21 -5.06
N LYS A 263 19.22 8.35 -5.44
CA LYS A 263 19.34 9.54 -4.59
C LYS A 263 17.99 9.89 -3.99
N SER A 264 17.93 10.12 -2.68
CA SER A 264 16.66 10.33 -1.99
C SER A 264 16.00 11.66 -2.36
N PRO A 265 14.66 11.74 -2.32
CA PRO A 265 13.92 12.99 -2.52
C PRO A 265 14.38 14.13 -1.61
N GLY A 266 14.68 13.85 -0.35
CA GLY A 266 15.18 14.84 0.61
C GLY A 266 16.50 15.46 0.17
N GLU A 267 17.43 14.66 -0.40
CA GLU A 267 18.72 15.15 -0.95
C GLU A 267 18.53 15.97 -2.22
N MET A 268 17.42 15.84 -2.92
CA MET A 268 17.05 16.63 -4.11
C MET A 268 16.17 17.85 -3.80
N GLY A 269 15.97 18.16 -2.52
CA GLY A 269 15.23 19.35 -2.11
C GLY A 269 13.72 19.20 -2.02
N ALA A 270 13.16 17.99 -2.03
CA ALA A 270 11.73 17.80 -1.80
C ALA A 270 11.29 18.34 -0.42
N ASP A 271 10.08 18.90 -0.35
CA ASP A 271 9.46 19.38 0.88
C ASP A 271 8.54 18.33 1.49
N ILE A 272 7.84 17.60 0.63
CA ILE A 272 6.91 16.52 1.01
C ILE A 272 7.17 15.34 0.08
N VAL A 273 7.21 14.14 0.64
CA VAL A 273 7.36 12.89 -0.12
C VAL A 273 6.21 11.97 0.23
N VAL A 274 5.56 11.44 -0.79
CA VAL A 274 4.46 10.47 -0.65
C VAL A 274 4.76 9.23 -1.47
N GLY A 275 4.03 8.15 -1.23
CA GLY A 275 4.20 6.93 -2.01
C GLY A 275 3.51 5.74 -1.38
N THR A 276 3.66 4.59 -1.99
CA THR A 276 3.14 3.31 -1.51
C THR A 276 4.24 2.44 -0.91
N THR A 277 3.88 1.60 0.05
CA THR A 277 4.76 0.56 0.61
C THR A 277 4.35 -0.84 0.15
N GLN A 278 3.44 -0.97 -0.81
CA GLN A 278 2.87 -2.24 -1.25
C GLN A 278 3.94 -3.27 -1.61
N ARG A 279 4.98 -2.87 -2.33
CA ARG A 279 6.06 -3.77 -2.75
C ARG A 279 7.03 -4.20 -1.64
N PHE A 280 6.76 -3.79 -0.38
CA PHE A 280 7.47 -4.28 0.80
C PHE A 280 6.67 -5.42 1.45
N GLY A 281 6.53 -6.53 0.71
CA GLY A 281 5.97 -7.78 1.18
C GLY A 281 4.44 -7.83 1.25
N MET A 282 3.70 -6.82 0.78
CA MET A 282 2.24 -6.88 0.81
C MET A 282 1.71 -7.48 -0.49
N PRO A 283 1.11 -8.69 -0.49
CA PRO A 283 0.55 -9.28 -1.70
C PRO A 283 -0.58 -8.41 -2.25
N MET A 284 -0.70 -8.34 -3.57
CA MET A 284 -1.79 -7.57 -4.21
C MET A 284 -3.16 -8.13 -3.85
N GLY A 285 -3.33 -9.45 -3.77
CA GLY A 285 -4.64 -10.07 -3.62
C GLY A 285 -5.60 -9.57 -4.70
N ALA A 286 -6.88 -9.74 -4.48
CA ALA A 286 -7.90 -9.26 -5.42
C ALA A 286 -8.17 -7.75 -5.34
N GLY A 287 -7.81 -7.10 -4.24
CA GLY A 287 -8.13 -5.69 -3.96
C GLY A 287 -6.94 -4.74 -3.83
N GLY A 288 -5.71 -5.22 -3.82
CA GLY A 288 -4.50 -4.43 -3.67
C GLY A 288 -4.40 -3.64 -2.36
N PRO A 289 -4.79 -4.19 -1.17
CA PRO A 289 -4.68 -3.44 0.07
C PRO A 289 -3.21 -3.19 0.41
N HIS A 290 -2.88 -1.97 0.84
CA HIS A 290 -1.52 -1.61 1.21
C HIS A 290 -1.52 -0.41 2.14
N ALA A 291 -0.34 -0.05 2.67
CA ALA A 291 -0.12 1.21 3.33
C ALA A 291 0.64 2.16 2.39
N ALA A 292 0.18 3.40 2.33
CA ALA A 292 0.97 4.48 1.79
C ALA A 292 1.66 5.25 2.92
N TYR A 293 2.52 6.17 2.55
CA TYR A 293 3.25 7.03 3.48
C TYR A 293 3.22 8.49 3.07
N MET A 294 3.44 9.34 4.04
CA MET A 294 3.80 10.73 3.84
C MET A 294 4.98 11.07 4.75
N ALA A 295 6.00 11.67 4.16
CA ALA A 295 7.14 12.24 4.87
C ALA A 295 7.31 13.71 4.48
N CYS A 296 7.81 14.54 5.38
CA CYS A 296 7.98 15.96 5.10
C CYS A 296 9.12 16.58 5.91
N ARG A 297 9.48 17.81 5.55
CA ARG A 297 10.38 18.64 6.36
C ARG A 297 9.77 18.95 7.72
N ASP A 298 10.59 19.17 8.72
CA ASP A 298 10.17 19.37 10.12
C ASP A 298 9.16 20.52 10.29
N GLU A 299 9.26 21.55 9.47
CA GLU A 299 8.38 22.73 9.51
C GLU A 299 6.90 22.39 9.19
N PHE A 300 6.63 21.31 8.45
CA PHE A 300 5.28 20.88 8.09
C PHE A 300 4.62 19.94 9.11
N LYS A 301 5.35 19.42 10.08
CA LYS A 301 4.88 18.37 11.01
C LYS A 301 3.57 18.68 11.73
N ARG A 302 3.32 19.98 12.04
CA ARG A 302 2.10 20.40 12.73
C ARG A 302 0.85 20.40 11.85
N SER A 303 1.02 20.33 10.55
CA SER A 303 -0.06 20.26 9.55
C SER A 303 -0.13 18.90 8.84
N MET A 304 0.78 17.97 9.15
CA MET A 304 0.84 16.64 8.55
C MET A 304 -0.42 15.84 8.91
N PRO A 305 -1.11 15.20 7.94
CA PRO A 305 -2.21 14.29 8.21
C PRO A 305 -1.73 12.93 8.73
N GLY A 306 -2.66 12.12 9.20
CA GLY A 306 -2.38 10.77 9.72
C GLY A 306 -1.77 10.76 11.11
N ARG A 307 -1.49 9.55 11.60
CA ARG A 307 -0.94 9.33 12.94
C ARG A 307 0.56 9.58 12.98
N LEU A 308 1.03 10.07 14.12
CA LEU A 308 2.45 10.12 14.45
C LEU A 308 2.68 9.36 15.74
N VAL A 309 3.57 8.38 15.72
CA VAL A 309 4.08 7.73 16.92
C VAL A 309 5.33 8.46 17.37
N GLY A 310 5.40 8.76 18.65
CA GLY A 310 6.56 9.40 19.27
C GLY A 310 7.12 8.58 20.41
N VAL A 311 8.41 8.75 20.68
CA VAL A 311 9.12 8.14 21.80
C VAL A 311 8.89 8.97 23.07
N SER A 312 8.61 8.28 24.18
CA SER A 312 8.43 8.83 25.51
C SER A 312 9.14 7.93 26.51
N VAL A 313 8.89 8.12 27.78
CA VAL A 313 9.35 7.25 28.85
C VAL A 313 8.17 6.87 29.74
N ASP A 314 8.22 5.66 30.31
CA ASP A 314 7.27 5.20 31.31
C ASP A 314 7.60 5.75 32.72
N VAL A 315 6.80 5.38 33.70
CA VAL A 315 7.01 5.81 35.12
C VAL A 315 8.33 5.31 35.74
N HIS A 316 8.96 4.31 35.13
CA HIS A 316 10.24 3.75 35.53
C HIS A 316 11.43 4.28 34.72
N GLY A 317 11.18 5.24 33.81
CA GLY A 317 12.21 5.82 32.92
C GLY A 317 12.59 4.92 31.74
N LYS A 318 11.85 3.85 31.44
CA LYS A 318 12.08 3.00 30.29
C LYS A 318 11.45 3.60 29.04
N PRO A 319 11.99 3.35 27.81
CA PRO A 319 11.37 3.79 26.57
C PRO A 319 9.92 3.29 26.44
N ALA A 320 9.04 4.19 26.07
CA ALA A 320 7.64 3.93 25.80
C ALA A 320 7.19 4.72 24.56
N TYR A 321 6.14 4.26 23.91
CA TYR A 321 5.62 4.89 22.69
C TYR A 321 4.23 5.47 22.95
N ARG A 322 3.91 6.55 22.24
CA ARG A 322 2.59 7.19 22.32
C ARG A 322 2.27 7.91 21.00
N LEU A 323 1.01 8.23 20.78
CA LEU A 323 0.65 9.15 19.70
C LEU A 323 1.13 10.56 20.01
N ALA A 324 1.75 11.21 19.03
CA ALA A 324 2.30 12.55 19.12
C ALA A 324 1.46 13.56 18.32
N LEU A 325 1.48 14.85 18.71
CA LEU A 325 0.81 15.95 18.02
C LEU A 325 -0.70 15.71 17.75
N GLN A 326 -1.40 15.05 18.65
CA GLN A 326 -2.80 14.61 18.47
C GLN A 326 -3.80 15.77 18.25
N THR A 327 -3.47 17.01 18.65
CA THR A 327 -4.37 18.17 18.51
C THR A 327 -4.74 18.51 17.05
N ARG A 328 -4.03 17.98 16.06
CA ARG A 328 -4.34 18.10 14.62
C ARG A 328 -5.31 17.02 14.13
N GLU A 329 -5.71 16.07 14.96
CA GLU A 329 -6.55 14.94 14.60
C GLU A 329 -8.03 15.20 14.92
N GLN A 330 -8.93 14.72 14.06
CA GLN A 330 -10.37 15.00 14.16
C GLN A 330 -11.03 14.49 15.44
N HIS A 331 -10.54 13.39 16.04
CA HIS A 331 -11.09 12.84 17.27
C HIS A 331 -10.79 13.70 18.51
N ILE A 332 -9.81 14.61 18.42
CA ILE A 332 -9.46 15.57 19.47
C ILE A 332 -10.09 16.95 19.20
N ARG A 333 -10.00 17.44 17.98
CA ARG A 333 -10.48 18.78 17.60
C ARG A 333 -11.08 18.79 16.19
N ARG A 334 -12.32 18.34 16.05
CA ARG A 334 -12.99 18.14 14.76
C ARG A 334 -12.89 19.37 13.84
N GLU A 335 -13.19 20.58 14.34
CA GLU A 335 -13.23 21.80 13.52
C GLU A 335 -11.83 22.33 13.14
N LYS A 336 -10.79 21.89 13.84
CA LYS A 336 -9.39 22.30 13.61
C LYS A 336 -8.52 21.14 13.12
N ALA A 337 -9.12 20.02 12.74
CA ALA A 337 -8.40 18.90 12.19
C ALA A 337 -7.73 19.28 10.87
N THR A 338 -6.52 18.81 10.66
CA THR A 338 -5.80 19.04 9.39
C THR A 338 -6.30 18.11 8.29
N SER A 339 -6.97 17.02 8.65
CA SER A 339 -7.52 16.01 7.75
C SER A 339 -8.65 15.25 8.45
N ASN A 340 -9.54 14.63 7.66
CA ASN A 340 -10.59 13.74 8.16
C ASN A 340 -10.15 12.26 8.24
N ILE A 341 -8.86 11.97 8.11
CA ILE A 341 -8.33 10.62 8.28
C ILE A 341 -8.58 10.16 9.72
N CYS A 342 -9.34 9.07 9.87
CA CYS A 342 -9.65 8.46 11.15
C CYS A 342 -8.77 7.23 11.43
N THR A 343 -8.69 6.32 10.46
CA THR A 343 -8.03 5.01 10.58
C THR A 343 -6.73 5.00 9.76
N ALA A 344 -5.67 4.41 10.34
CA ALA A 344 -4.44 4.13 9.63
C ALA A 344 -4.49 2.72 8.99
N GLN A 345 -3.64 2.46 7.99
CA GLN A 345 -3.41 1.14 7.41
C GLN A 345 -2.41 0.36 8.30
N VAL A 346 -2.83 -0.01 9.51
CA VAL A 346 -1.91 -0.52 10.55
C VAL A 346 -1.28 -1.84 10.16
N LEU A 347 -2.08 -2.85 9.79
CA LEU A 347 -1.57 -4.17 9.45
C LEU A 347 -0.63 -4.14 8.22
N PRO A 348 -0.99 -3.49 7.09
CA PRO A 348 -0.07 -3.33 5.97
C PRO A 348 1.21 -2.56 6.32
N ALA A 349 1.14 -1.53 7.16
CA ALA A 349 2.31 -0.79 7.62
C ALA A 349 3.23 -1.66 8.50
N VAL A 350 2.65 -2.50 9.37
CA VAL A 350 3.40 -3.49 10.15
C VAL A 350 4.11 -4.48 9.23
N ILE A 351 3.41 -5.02 8.22
CA ILE A 351 4.01 -5.94 7.25
C ILE A 351 5.19 -5.28 6.53
N ALA A 352 5.01 -4.06 6.02
CA ALA A 352 6.06 -3.33 5.31
C ALA A 352 7.27 -3.04 6.20
N SER A 353 7.05 -2.64 7.46
CA SER A 353 8.15 -2.43 8.40
C SER A 353 8.90 -3.72 8.74
N MET A 354 8.17 -4.83 8.93
CA MET A 354 8.77 -6.13 9.23
C MET A 354 9.49 -6.72 8.02
N TYR A 355 9.01 -6.45 6.80
CA TYR A 355 9.74 -6.77 5.58
C TYR A 355 11.11 -6.08 5.55
N ALA A 356 11.15 -4.79 5.87
CA ALA A 356 12.41 -4.04 5.95
C ALA A 356 13.31 -4.54 7.10
N VAL A 357 12.73 -4.88 8.26
CA VAL A 357 13.47 -5.46 9.39
C VAL A 357 14.09 -6.82 9.03
N TYR A 358 13.35 -7.66 8.30
CA TYR A 358 13.81 -9.01 7.94
C TYR A 358 14.89 -8.99 6.86
N HIS A 359 14.70 -8.18 5.81
CA HIS A 359 15.68 -8.08 4.72
C HIS A 359 16.89 -7.22 5.07
N GLY A 360 16.71 -6.20 5.91
CA GLY A 360 17.73 -5.20 6.20
C GLY A 360 18.11 -4.35 4.98
N PRO A 361 19.02 -3.38 5.15
CA PRO A 361 19.43 -2.50 4.06
C PRO A 361 20.06 -3.26 2.89
N GLU A 362 20.90 -4.26 3.16
CA GLU A 362 21.58 -5.04 2.11
C GLU A 362 20.62 -5.97 1.36
N GLY A 363 19.63 -6.57 2.05
CA GLY A 363 18.60 -7.40 1.41
C GLY A 363 17.72 -6.58 0.48
N LEU A 364 17.22 -5.43 0.93
CA LEU A 364 16.42 -4.51 0.11
C LEU A 364 17.23 -3.98 -1.09
N LYS A 365 18.48 -3.60 -0.88
CA LYS A 365 19.38 -3.17 -1.97
C LYS A 365 19.53 -4.26 -3.02
N ARG A 366 19.74 -5.51 -2.61
CA ARG A 366 19.86 -6.67 -3.51
C ARG A 366 18.59 -6.90 -4.32
N ILE A 367 17.41 -6.76 -3.70
CA ILE A 367 16.12 -6.85 -4.40
C ILE A 367 16.03 -5.74 -5.46
N GLY A 368 16.29 -4.48 -5.08
CA GLY A 368 16.31 -3.35 -6.00
C GLY A 368 17.30 -3.54 -7.16
N GLN A 369 18.53 -4.00 -6.86
CA GLN A 369 19.56 -4.27 -7.87
C GLN A 369 19.11 -5.36 -8.86
N ARG A 370 18.45 -6.43 -8.37
CA ARG A 370 17.94 -7.48 -9.25
C ARG A 370 16.87 -6.96 -10.20
N VAL A 371 15.93 -6.14 -9.70
CA VAL A 371 14.88 -5.50 -10.52
C VAL A 371 15.53 -4.60 -11.57
N ALA A 372 16.42 -3.69 -11.19
CA ALA A 372 17.11 -2.79 -12.10
C ALA A 372 17.94 -3.56 -13.15
N ARG A 373 18.61 -4.65 -12.74
CA ARG A 373 19.39 -5.47 -13.68
C ARG A 373 18.52 -6.21 -14.68
N PHE A 374 17.39 -6.79 -14.26
CA PHE A 374 16.43 -7.38 -15.19
C PHE A 374 15.88 -6.34 -16.17
N THR A 375 15.59 -5.14 -15.71
CA THR A 375 15.13 -4.02 -16.56
C THR A 375 16.18 -3.64 -17.61
N ALA A 376 17.44 -3.55 -17.22
CA ALA A 376 18.54 -3.26 -18.13
C ALA A 376 18.72 -4.37 -19.20
N ILE A 377 18.64 -5.64 -18.80
CA ILE A 377 18.70 -6.79 -19.71
C ILE A 377 17.53 -6.78 -20.68
N LEU A 378 16.30 -6.53 -20.16
CA LEU A 378 15.10 -6.45 -20.99
C LEU A 378 15.23 -5.34 -22.02
N ALA A 379 15.65 -4.14 -21.63
CA ALA A 379 15.84 -2.99 -22.51
C ALA A 379 16.89 -3.27 -23.60
N ALA A 380 18.01 -3.89 -23.24
CA ALA A 380 19.06 -4.25 -24.19
C ALA A 380 18.55 -5.27 -25.24
N GLY A 381 17.79 -6.27 -24.80
CA GLY A 381 17.18 -7.24 -25.69
C GLY A 381 16.12 -6.64 -26.62
N LEU A 382 15.24 -5.78 -26.07
CA LEU A 382 14.26 -5.04 -26.89
C LEU A 382 14.97 -4.19 -27.95
N LYS A 383 16.04 -3.50 -27.58
CA LYS A 383 16.83 -2.70 -28.53
C LYS A 383 17.45 -3.55 -29.64
N GLN A 384 17.97 -4.74 -29.34
CA GLN A 384 18.48 -5.69 -30.37
C GLN A 384 17.38 -6.17 -31.30
N LEU A 385 16.14 -6.26 -30.80
CA LEU A 385 14.95 -6.65 -31.57
C LEU A 385 14.33 -5.47 -32.35
N GLY A 386 14.91 -4.27 -32.27
CA GLY A 386 14.41 -3.08 -32.97
C GLY A 386 13.43 -2.21 -32.17
N PHE A 387 13.23 -2.50 -30.90
CA PHE A 387 12.28 -1.79 -30.01
C PHE A 387 13.03 -1.02 -28.93
N ALA A 388 13.49 0.19 -29.23
CA ALA A 388 14.19 1.01 -28.25
C ALA A 388 13.21 1.62 -27.23
N PRO A 389 13.49 1.54 -25.91
CA PRO A 389 12.74 2.29 -24.92
C PRO A 389 12.81 3.80 -25.18
N LEU A 390 11.72 4.53 -24.85
CA LEU A 390 11.64 6.00 -25.04
C LEU A 390 12.68 6.76 -24.20
N HIS A 391 12.99 6.25 -23.01
CA HIS A 391 13.96 6.87 -22.10
C HIS A 391 15.24 6.04 -22.05
N GLY A 392 16.37 6.71 -22.00
CA GLY A 392 17.69 6.09 -21.84
C GLY A 392 18.00 5.69 -20.39
N THR A 393 17.11 6.04 -19.46
CA THR A 393 17.23 5.79 -18.01
C THR A 393 16.00 5.07 -17.50
N ALA A 394 16.17 4.14 -16.56
CA ALA A 394 15.07 3.43 -15.92
C ALA A 394 15.53 2.77 -14.61
N PHE A 395 14.58 2.54 -13.68
CA PHE A 395 14.75 1.63 -12.56
C PHE A 395 14.09 0.28 -12.88
N ASP A 396 12.76 0.26 -13.03
CA ASP A 396 11.96 -0.95 -13.21
C ASP A 396 10.98 -0.87 -14.39
N THR A 397 10.75 0.31 -14.94
CA THR A 397 9.71 0.57 -15.93
C THR A 397 10.31 1.03 -17.25
N LEU A 398 9.84 0.41 -18.35
CA LEU A 398 10.18 0.76 -19.72
C LEU A 398 8.91 1.15 -20.48
N THR A 399 9.01 2.20 -21.30
CA THR A 399 7.98 2.57 -22.27
C THR A 399 8.57 2.47 -23.68
N VAL A 400 7.86 1.79 -24.57
CA VAL A 400 8.28 1.53 -25.94
C VAL A 400 7.24 2.09 -26.93
N ASP A 401 7.68 2.88 -27.89
CA ASP A 401 6.85 3.35 -29.00
C ASP A 401 6.85 2.28 -30.10
N LEU A 402 5.67 1.81 -30.52
CA LEU A 402 5.49 0.78 -31.52
C LEU A 402 5.18 1.35 -32.93
N GLY A 403 5.17 2.69 -33.07
CA GLY A 403 4.90 3.37 -34.34
C GLY A 403 3.43 3.38 -34.76
N SER A 404 2.57 2.54 -34.20
CA SER A 404 1.14 2.57 -34.45
C SER A 404 0.32 1.94 -33.30
N ALA A 405 -0.93 2.35 -33.18
CA ALA A 405 -1.85 1.79 -32.19
C ALA A 405 -2.16 0.30 -32.43
N ASP A 406 -2.15 -0.13 -33.68
CA ASP A 406 -2.39 -1.55 -34.03
C ASP A 406 -1.20 -2.42 -33.62
N ALA A 407 0.02 -1.96 -33.84
CA ALA A 407 1.23 -2.65 -33.37
C ALA A 407 1.26 -2.75 -31.84
N ALA A 408 0.90 -1.67 -31.13
CA ALA A 408 0.82 -1.67 -29.67
C ALA A 408 -0.23 -2.67 -29.15
N ARG A 409 -1.43 -2.66 -29.73
CA ARG A 409 -2.49 -3.64 -29.39
C ARG A 409 -2.06 -5.08 -29.67
N ALA A 410 -1.36 -5.32 -30.78
CA ALA A 410 -0.88 -6.65 -31.14
C ALA A 410 0.17 -7.18 -30.14
N VAL A 411 1.07 -6.33 -29.63
CA VAL A 411 2.02 -6.71 -28.57
C VAL A 411 1.29 -7.04 -27.26
N VAL A 412 0.35 -6.19 -26.85
CA VAL A 412 -0.45 -6.42 -25.64
C VAL A 412 -1.24 -7.73 -25.75
N GLN A 413 -1.87 -7.98 -26.91
CA GLN A 413 -2.65 -9.21 -27.12
C GLN A 413 -1.77 -10.46 -27.03
N ARG A 414 -0.59 -10.47 -27.68
CA ARG A 414 0.35 -11.60 -27.58
C ARG A 414 0.83 -11.85 -26.15
N ALA A 415 1.03 -10.78 -25.37
CA ALA A 415 1.36 -10.91 -23.96
C ALA A 415 0.20 -11.53 -23.16
N LEU A 416 -1.04 -11.06 -23.38
CA LEU A 416 -2.25 -11.63 -22.76
C LEU A 416 -2.41 -13.11 -23.10
N ASP A 417 -2.25 -13.50 -24.36
CA ASP A 417 -2.32 -14.89 -24.82
C ASP A 417 -1.24 -15.77 -24.13
N ALA A 418 -0.12 -15.16 -23.74
CA ALA A 418 0.96 -15.81 -23.01
C ALA A 418 0.82 -15.71 -21.46
N GLY A 419 -0.31 -15.19 -20.95
CA GLY A 419 -0.57 -15.07 -19.51
C GLY A 419 0.03 -13.84 -18.83
N ALA A 420 0.42 -12.80 -19.59
CA ALA A 420 1.01 -11.58 -19.06
C ALA A 420 0.18 -10.34 -19.41
N ASN A 421 0.09 -9.39 -18.49
CA ASN A 421 -0.67 -8.16 -18.66
C ASN A 421 0.27 -6.96 -18.75
N LEU A 422 0.27 -6.28 -19.91
CA LEU A 422 1.06 -5.08 -20.17
C LEU A 422 0.17 -3.83 -20.18
N ARG A 423 0.77 -2.68 -19.96
CA ARG A 423 0.06 -1.41 -19.96
C ARG A 423 0.06 -0.79 -21.36
N LEU A 424 -1.13 -0.74 -21.98
CA LEU A 424 -1.35 0.01 -23.22
C LEU A 424 -1.50 1.49 -22.88
N LEU A 425 -0.65 2.34 -23.46
CA LEU A 425 -0.75 3.78 -23.32
C LEU A 425 -1.52 4.38 -24.50
N ARG A 426 -2.06 5.60 -24.27
CA ARG A 426 -2.75 6.34 -25.33
C ARG A 426 -1.84 6.47 -26.56
N GLY A 427 -2.39 6.18 -27.74
CA GLY A 427 -1.64 6.17 -28.98
C GLY A 427 -0.98 4.81 -29.25
N GLN A 428 0.32 4.82 -29.45
CA GLN A 428 1.09 3.71 -29.98
C GLN A 428 2.15 3.13 -29.03
N CYS A 429 2.04 3.45 -27.73
CA CYS A 429 3.04 3.05 -26.75
C CYS A 429 2.57 1.88 -25.89
N VAL A 430 3.51 1.02 -25.51
CA VAL A 430 3.34 -0.01 -24.50
C VAL A 430 4.33 0.26 -23.37
N ALA A 431 3.85 0.26 -22.14
CA ALA A 431 4.72 0.31 -20.96
C ALA A 431 4.64 -1.00 -20.17
N LEU A 432 5.73 -1.33 -19.54
CA LEU A 432 5.88 -2.53 -18.72
C LEU A 432 6.81 -2.26 -17.55
N SER A 433 6.46 -2.81 -16.40
CA SER A 433 7.22 -2.66 -15.16
C SER A 433 7.61 -4.03 -14.63
N LEU A 434 8.85 -4.16 -14.20
CA LEU A 434 9.37 -5.37 -13.56
C LEU A 434 9.32 -5.22 -12.04
N ASP A 435 9.31 -6.35 -11.35
CA ASP A 435 9.21 -6.38 -9.90
C ASP A 435 10.02 -7.52 -9.27
N GLU A 436 9.85 -7.70 -7.96
CA GLU A 436 10.56 -8.74 -7.21
C GLU A 436 10.27 -10.16 -7.72
N THR A 437 9.09 -10.40 -8.28
CA THR A 437 8.66 -11.72 -8.77
C THR A 437 9.11 -12.03 -10.20
N THR A 438 9.74 -11.06 -10.87
CA THR A 438 10.22 -11.21 -12.25
C THR A 438 11.31 -12.28 -12.33
N THR A 439 11.20 -13.14 -13.33
CA THR A 439 12.10 -14.26 -13.62
C THR A 439 12.78 -14.12 -14.98
N ARG A 440 13.75 -15.00 -15.26
CA ARG A 440 14.36 -15.09 -16.59
C ARG A 440 13.37 -15.46 -17.69
N ASP A 441 12.42 -16.35 -17.37
CA ASP A 441 11.40 -16.79 -18.31
C ASP A 441 10.44 -15.65 -18.70
N ASP A 442 10.20 -14.73 -17.77
CA ASP A 442 9.41 -13.53 -18.05
C ASP A 442 10.06 -12.62 -19.09
N LEU A 443 11.38 -12.43 -19.01
CA LEU A 443 12.11 -11.64 -20.02
C LEU A 443 11.98 -12.28 -21.40
N ALA A 444 12.12 -13.59 -21.49
CA ALA A 444 11.96 -14.34 -22.73
C ALA A 444 10.51 -14.26 -23.27
N LEU A 445 9.52 -14.32 -22.37
CA LEU A 445 8.10 -14.12 -22.72
C LEU A 445 7.89 -12.72 -23.30
N LEU A 446 8.40 -11.69 -22.64
CA LEU A 446 8.24 -10.32 -23.08
C LEU A 446 8.91 -10.09 -24.44
N TRP A 447 10.12 -10.56 -24.69
CA TRP A 447 10.75 -10.45 -26.01
C TRP A 447 9.91 -11.15 -27.09
N ARG A 448 9.35 -12.34 -26.80
CA ARG A 448 8.43 -13.02 -27.75
C ARG A 448 7.17 -12.22 -28.04
N ALA A 449 6.63 -11.53 -27.03
CA ALA A 449 5.45 -10.69 -27.23
C ALA A 449 5.73 -9.52 -28.20
N PHE A 450 6.94 -8.92 -28.12
CA PHE A 450 7.35 -7.85 -29.03
C PHE A 450 7.74 -8.39 -30.42
N ALA A 451 8.52 -9.46 -30.48
CA ALA A 451 9.10 -9.99 -31.73
C ALA A 451 8.90 -11.51 -31.85
N PRO A 452 7.69 -12.01 -32.18
CA PRO A 452 7.34 -13.43 -32.10
C PRO A 452 8.15 -14.34 -33.06
N THR A 453 8.64 -13.82 -34.16
CA THR A 453 9.35 -14.59 -35.21
C THR A 453 10.86 -14.35 -35.23
N ALA A 454 11.37 -13.41 -34.43
CA ALA A 454 12.81 -13.10 -34.41
C ALA A 454 13.60 -14.11 -33.57
N ALA A 455 14.89 -14.26 -33.88
CA ALA A 455 15.83 -14.90 -32.95
C ALA A 455 16.04 -14.01 -31.74
N HIS A 456 15.75 -14.52 -30.55
CA HIS A 456 15.87 -13.75 -29.32
C HIS A 456 17.30 -13.83 -28.75
N PRO A 457 17.79 -12.75 -28.13
CA PRO A 457 19.08 -12.78 -27.44
C PRO A 457 19.02 -13.73 -26.22
N THR A 458 20.17 -14.25 -25.82
CA THR A 458 20.25 -15.02 -24.59
C THR A 458 20.41 -14.08 -23.39
N ILE A 459 19.76 -14.43 -22.29
CA ILE A 459 19.81 -13.61 -21.07
C ILE A 459 21.24 -13.53 -20.53
N ASP A 460 22.01 -14.63 -20.56
CA ASP A 460 23.37 -14.67 -20.03
C ASP A 460 24.33 -13.78 -20.85
N ALA A 461 24.18 -13.73 -22.18
CA ALA A 461 24.96 -12.82 -23.01
C ALA A 461 24.66 -11.35 -22.69
N LEU A 462 23.38 -11.01 -22.52
CA LEU A 462 22.99 -9.66 -22.13
C LEU A 462 23.32 -9.34 -20.68
N ALA A 463 23.25 -10.32 -19.77
CA ALA A 463 23.65 -10.12 -18.39
C ALA A 463 25.13 -9.73 -18.23
N ALA A 464 26.01 -10.12 -19.17
CA ALA A 464 27.40 -9.71 -19.19
C ALA A 464 27.64 -8.32 -19.82
N SER A 465 26.76 -7.86 -20.73
CA SER A 465 27.03 -6.71 -21.60
C SER A 465 26.01 -5.56 -21.52
N ALA A 466 24.78 -5.79 -20.98
CA ALA A 466 23.78 -4.75 -20.89
C ALA A 466 24.25 -3.60 -19.96
N PRO A 467 24.21 -2.34 -20.41
CA PRO A 467 24.58 -1.20 -19.59
C PRO A 467 23.55 -0.96 -18.48
N ASP A 468 24.00 -0.43 -17.36
CA ASP A 468 23.09 0.03 -16.32
C ASP A 468 22.28 1.24 -16.81
N LEU A 469 20.99 1.30 -16.41
CA LEU A 469 20.07 2.36 -16.83
C LEU A 469 19.90 3.46 -15.76
N ILE A 470 20.49 3.29 -14.58
CA ILE A 470 20.50 4.33 -13.55
C ILE A 470 21.72 5.21 -13.77
N PRO A 471 21.56 6.53 -14.00
CA PRO A 471 22.68 7.45 -14.15
C PRO A 471 23.53 7.51 -12.87
N ALA A 472 24.84 7.61 -13.00
CA ALA A 472 25.75 7.69 -11.86
C ALA A 472 25.42 8.88 -10.92
N SER A 473 24.95 10.00 -11.48
CA SER A 473 24.51 11.19 -10.71
C SER A 473 23.27 10.98 -9.85
N LEU A 474 22.47 9.95 -10.16
CA LEU A 474 21.27 9.58 -9.42
C LEU A 474 21.47 8.37 -8.50
N LEU A 475 22.65 7.77 -8.49
CA LEU A 475 22.95 6.69 -7.56
C LEU A 475 22.98 7.20 -6.13
N ARG A 476 22.34 6.44 -5.24
CA ARG A 476 22.33 6.72 -3.81
C ARG A 476 23.69 6.49 -3.20
N THR A 477 24.20 7.48 -2.48
CA THR A 477 25.44 7.40 -1.70
C THR A 477 25.20 7.48 -0.20
N SER A 478 24.03 8.00 0.22
CA SER A 478 23.67 8.12 1.62
C SER A 478 23.27 6.77 2.22
N ALA A 479 23.68 6.54 3.45
CA ALA A 479 23.24 5.38 4.23
C ALA A 479 21.73 5.47 4.57
N TYR A 480 21.10 4.32 4.78
CA TYR A 480 19.72 4.20 5.22
C TYR A 480 19.56 2.93 6.06
N LEU A 481 18.47 2.85 6.86
CA LEU A 481 18.16 1.73 7.74
C LEU A 481 19.33 1.37 8.67
N THR A 482 20.00 2.40 9.21
CA THR A 482 21.16 2.22 10.09
C THR A 482 20.79 1.84 11.51
N HIS A 483 19.52 2.03 11.92
CA HIS A 483 19.04 1.66 13.23
C HIS A 483 19.20 0.13 13.47
N PRO A 484 19.62 -0.31 14.67
CA PRO A 484 19.88 -1.73 14.96
C PRO A 484 18.72 -2.67 14.63
N VAL A 485 17.46 -2.24 14.74
CA VAL A 485 16.29 -3.07 14.42
C VAL A 485 16.32 -3.61 12.98
N PHE A 486 16.85 -2.85 12.03
CA PHE A 486 16.99 -3.27 10.63
C PHE A 486 18.25 -4.10 10.37
N ASN A 487 19.08 -4.36 11.39
CA ASN A 487 20.36 -5.03 11.29
C ASN A 487 20.50 -6.24 12.24
N THR A 488 19.40 -6.69 12.84
CA THR A 488 19.43 -7.72 13.90
C THR A 488 18.61 -8.97 13.55
N HIS A 489 17.43 -8.83 12.95
CA HIS A 489 16.43 -9.90 12.87
C HIS A 489 16.35 -10.56 11.49
N HIS A 490 17.51 -10.96 10.93
CA HIS A 490 17.62 -11.51 9.55
C HIS A 490 17.41 -13.02 9.46
N SER A 491 17.37 -13.75 10.58
CA SER A 491 17.03 -15.19 10.58
C SER A 491 15.55 -15.39 10.86
N GLU A 492 14.98 -16.46 10.29
CA GLU A 492 13.56 -16.79 10.48
C GLU A 492 13.19 -16.90 11.96
N THR A 493 14.00 -17.62 12.77
CA THR A 493 13.78 -17.74 14.21
C THR A 493 13.97 -16.41 14.96
N GLY A 494 14.95 -15.60 14.55
CA GLY A 494 15.17 -14.27 15.13
C GLY A 494 13.97 -13.35 14.88
N MET A 495 13.46 -13.36 13.65
CA MET A 495 12.27 -12.59 13.26
C MET A 495 11.00 -13.07 13.99
N LEU A 496 10.78 -14.40 14.07
CA LEU A 496 9.67 -14.98 14.81
C LEU A 496 9.66 -14.51 16.28
N ARG A 497 10.82 -14.55 16.95
CA ARG A 497 10.95 -14.11 18.34
C ARG A 497 10.69 -12.61 18.50
N TYR A 498 11.16 -11.80 17.55
CA TYR A 498 10.89 -10.36 17.57
C TYR A 498 9.40 -10.05 17.41
N ILE A 499 8.73 -10.66 16.42
CA ILE A 499 7.27 -10.53 16.24
C ILE A 499 6.52 -10.94 17.50
N ARG A 500 6.92 -12.06 18.14
CA ARG A 500 6.32 -12.53 19.37
C ARG A 500 6.54 -11.55 20.54
N GLN A 501 7.75 -11.03 20.68
CA GLN A 501 8.09 -10.04 21.71
C GLN A 501 7.23 -8.77 21.59
N LEU A 502 6.94 -8.31 20.35
CA LEU A 502 6.06 -7.17 20.12
C LEU A 502 4.62 -7.53 20.50
N SER A 503 4.12 -8.65 20.01
CA SER A 503 2.76 -9.12 20.27
C SER A 503 2.48 -9.26 21.79
N ASP A 504 3.44 -9.70 22.58
CA ASP A 504 3.30 -9.90 24.02
C ASP A 504 3.17 -8.58 24.80
N LYS A 505 3.51 -7.45 24.21
CA LYS A 505 3.32 -6.11 24.80
C LYS A 505 1.89 -5.58 24.63
N ASP A 506 1.05 -6.24 23.81
CA ASP A 506 -0.26 -5.76 23.41
C ASP A 506 -1.39 -6.61 23.99
N LEU A 507 -2.56 -6.01 24.15
CA LEU A 507 -3.81 -6.74 24.28
C LEU A 507 -4.40 -7.03 22.90
N ALA A 508 -4.86 -8.27 22.71
CA ALA A 508 -5.47 -8.74 21.48
C ALA A 508 -6.59 -9.74 21.76
N LEU A 509 -7.53 -9.87 20.81
CA LEU A 509 -8.73 -10.70 20.99
C LEU A 509 -8.48 -12.22 21.01
N ASP A 510 -7.27 -12.65 20.66
CA ASP A 510 -6.85 -14.06 20.77
C ASP A 510 -6.60 -14.51 22.23
N ARG A 511 -6.52 -13.57 23.19
CA ARG A 511 -6.16 -13.86 24.59
C ARG A 511 -6.95 -13.06 25.63
N THR A 512 -7.72 -12.05 25.22
CA THR A 512 -8.47 -11.20 26.15
C THR A 512 -9.60 -10.45 25.46
N MET A 513 -10.61 -10.02 26.23
CA MET A 513 -11.56 -9.00 25.77
C MET A 513 -10.90 -7.63 25.82
N ILE A 514 -11.04 -6.86 24.74
CA ILE A 514 -10.56 -5.49 24.68
C ILE A 514 -11.73 -4.54 24.96
N PRO A 515 -11.71 -3.76 26.06
CA PRO A 515 -12.80 -2.86 26.42
C PRO A 515 -12.74 -1.57 25.58
N LEU A 516 -12.75 -1.71 24.27
CA LEU A 516 -12.72 -0.58 23.33
C LEU A 516 -14.10 -0.40 22.70
N GLY A 517 -14.65 0.80 22.81
CA GLY A 517 -15.83 1.23 22.06
C GLY A 517 -15.59 1.39 20.56
N SER A 518 -14.41 1.02 20.09
CA SER A 518 -14.05 1.10 18.68
C SER A 518 -14.50 -0.13 17.95
N CYS A 519 -14.96 0.04 16.78
CA CYS A 519 -15.03 -0.85 15.67
C CYS A 519 -15.21 -2.35 15.94
N THR A 520 -16.26 -2.87 15.41
CA THR A 520 -16.71 -4.26 15.47
C THR A 520 -15.98 -5.20 14.52
N MET A 521 -15.09 -4.71 13.69
CA MET A 521 -14.41 -5.47 12.61
C MET A 521 -13.53 -6.63 13.08
N LYS A 522 -13.24 -6.69 14.38
CA LYS A 522 -12.36 -7.71 14.98
C LYS A 522 -12.98 -9.10 15.05
N LEU A 523 -14.28 -9.20 14.92
CA LEU A 523 -15.04 -10.43 15.13
C LEU A 523 -15.54 -11.04 13.81
N ASN A 524 -14.87 -10.79 12.72
CA ASN A 524 -15.10 -11.52 11.48
C ASN A 524 -14.81 -13.01 11.67
N ALA A 525 -15.56 -13.86 10.98
CA ALA A 525 -15.28 -15.29 10.98
C ALA A 525 -13.86 -15.54 10.45
N THR A 526 -13.15 -16.51 11.02
CA THR A 526 -11.78 -16.83 10.60
C THR A 526 -11.73 -17.27 9.14
N SER A 527 -12.76 -17.98 8.66
CA SER A 527 -12.91 -18.37 7.26
C SER A 527 -13.05 -17.19 6.29
N GLU A 528 -13.55 -16.03 6.73
CA GLU A 528 -13.60 -14.81 5.92
C GLU A 528 -12.21 -14.21 5.65
N MET A 529 -11.21 -14.55 6.48
CA MET A 529 -9.84 -14.07 6.31
C MET A 529 -9.04 -14.89 5.29
N ILE A 530 -9.42 -16.13 5.01
CA ILE A 530 -8.70 -17.03 4.10
C ILE A 530 -8.58 -16.44 2.68
N PRO A 531 -9.66 -15.89 2.08
CA PRO A 531 -9.60 -15.36 0.71
C PRO A 531 -8.77 -14.09 0.53
N ILE A 532 -8.36 -13.41 1.61
CA ILE A 532 -7.75 -12.07 1.55
C ILE A 532 -6.43 -12.06 0.77
N THR A 533 -5.76 -13.21 0.68
CA THR A 533 -4.50 -13.37 -0.06
C THR A 533 -4.65 -14.15 -1.36
N TRP A 534 -5.87 -14.52 -1.75
CA TRP A 534 -6.10 -15.16 -3.03
C TRP A 534 -5.78 -14.17 -4.16
N PRO A 535 -5.07 -14.59 -5.21
CA PRO A 535 -4.74 -13.71 -6.33
C PRO A 535 -5.91 -13.42 -7.25
N GLU A 536 -6.95 -14.29 -7.26
CA GLU A 536 -8.15 -14.18 -8.07
C GLU A 536 -9.28 -13.37 -7.44
#